data_3c97b6267cc71cd8aaaad055998074f0
#
_entry.id   3c97b6267cc71cd8aaaad055998074f0
#
_cell.length_a   1.000
_cell.length_b   1.000
_cell.length_c   1.000
_cell.angle_alpha   90.00
_cell.angle_beta   90.00
_cell.angle_gamma   90.00
#
_symmetry.space_group_name_H-M   'P 1'
#
loop_
_entity.id
_entity.type
_entity.pdbx_description
1 polymer ?
#
loop_
_entity_poly.entity_id
_entity_poly.type
_entity_poly.pdbx_seq_one_letter_code
_entity_poly.pdbx_strand_id
1 'polypeptide(L)'
;ELQSITDGLTNLYNKRFFKQIFSRERNRAKKNKKNLVLLMLDIDNFKKYNDMYGHSEGDKALKKVASILRINTKRANDFAFRLGGEEFAIITSNLFTDKIMKYSQKIRESIFNQKIIHKDNSDIGFLSVSIGVFNFEIKDSYCCDEIYKFADIALYRAKNSGRNKVVVYNEL
;
A
#
# COMPACT_ATOMS: atom_id res chain seq x y z
N GLU A 1 -7.48 -7.95 -28.10
CA GLU A 1 -7.58 -6.66 -27.37
C GLU A 1 -6.55 -6.63 -26.26
N LEU A 2 -5.63 -5.67 -26.30
CA LEU A 2 -4.68 -5.41 -25.22
C LEU A 2 -5.49 -4.86 -24.02
N GLN A 3 -5.72 -5.71 -23.05
CA GLN A 3 -6.45 -5.31 -21.84
C GLN A 3 -5.60 -4.35 -21.00
N SER A 4 -6.18 -3.22 -20.56
CA SER A 4 -5.51 -2.23 -19.72
C SER A 4 -4.90 -2.86 -18.45
N ILE A 5 -3.66 -2.52 -18.14
CA ILE A 5 -2.96 -2.92 -16.92
C ILE A 5 -2.99 -1.83 -15.86
N THR A 6 -3.58 -0.67 -16.15
CA THR A 6 -3.64 0.51 -15.27
C THR A 6 -5.06 0.77 -14.79
N ASP A 7 -5.17 1.43 -13.63
CA ASP A 7 -6.39 1.98 -13.08
C ASP A 7 -6.73 3.32 -13.76
N GLY A 8 -7.95 3.45 -14.27
CA GLY A 8 -8.35 4.61 -15.09
C GLY A 8 -8.41 5.94 -14.31
N LEU A 9 -8.58 5.92 -13.00
CA LEU A 9 -8.61 7.14 -12.18
C LEU A 9 -7.21 7.61 -11.78
N THR A 10 -6.37 6.68 -11.34
CA THR A 10 -5.10 7.00 -10.68
C THR A 10 -3.87 6.78 -11.56
N ASN A 11 -4.03 6.07 -12.69
CA ASN A 11 -2.93 5.64 -13.57
C ASN A 11 -1.85 4.79 -12.85
N LEU A 12 -2.12 4.26 -11.68
CA LEU A 12 -1.34 3.18 -11.09
C LEU A 12 -1.69 1.86 -11.77
N TYR A 13 -0.88 0.84 -11.54
CA TYR A 13 -1.27 -0.51 -11.99
C TYR A 13 -2.56 -0.95 -11.29
N ASN A 14 -3.38 -1.73 -12.00
CA ASN A 14 -4.66 -2.20 -11.48
C ASN A 14 -4.54 -3.55 -10.74
N LYS A 15 -5.62 -3.97 -10.09
CA LYS A 15 -5.71 -5.21 -9.31
C LYS A 15 -5.38 -6.47 -10.15
N ARG A 16 -5.76 -6.49 -11.42
CA ARG A 16 -5.46 -7.62 -12.29
C ARG A 16 -3.96 -7.77 -12.51
N PHE A 17 -3.30 -6.68 -12.83
CA PHE A 17 -1.85 -6.66 -13.02
C PHE A 17 -1.09 -6.93 -11.72
N PHE A 18 -1.64 -6.50 -10.57
CA PHE A 18 -1.10 -6.87 -9.26
C PHE A 18 -0.94 -8.37 -9.11
N LYS A 19 -1.97 -9.17 -9.41
CA LYS A 19 -1.90 -10.64 -9.28
C LYS A 19 -0.78 -11.25 -10.14
N GLN A 20 -0.63 -10.76 -11.37
CA GLN A 20 0.41 -11.24 -12.29
C GLN A 20 1.82 -10.89 -11.79
N ILE A 21 2.02 -9.62 -11.41
CA ILE A 21 3.31 -9.13 -10.92
C ILE A 21 3.68 -9.78 -9.61
N PHE A 22 2.73 -9.93 -8.68
CA PHE A 22 2.98 -10.49 -7.37
C PHE A 22 3.52 -11.93 -7.45
N SER A 23 2.89 -12.79 -8.25
CA SER A 23 3.36 -14.15 -8.49
C SER A 23 4.76 -14.15 -9.12
N ARG A 24 4.97 -13.32 -10.14
CA ARG A 24 6.27 -13.20 -10.82
C ARG A 24 7.38 -12.75 -9.88
N GLU A 25 7.17 -11.69 -9.12
CA GLU A 25 8.18 -11.12 -8.23
C GLU A 25 8.46 -12.01 -7.01
N ARG A 26 7.46 -12.72 -6.48
CA ARG A 26 7.67 -13.75 -5.45
C ARG A 26 8.61 -14.86 -5.95
N ASN A 27 8.36 -15.39 -7.14
CA ASN A 27 9.18 -16.43 -7.73
C ASN A 27 10.60 -15.94 -8.05
N ARG A 28 10.71 -14.70 -8.55
CA ARG A 28 11.98 -14.03 -8.83
C ARG A 28 12.80 -13.79 -7.55
N ALA A 29 12.16 -13.33 -6.49
CA ALA A 29 12.80 -13.12 -5.19
C ALA A 29 13.39 -14.43 -4.66
N LYS A 30 12.60 -15.51 -4.70
CA LYS A 30 13.05 -16.83 -4.28
C LYS A 30 14.23 -17.34 -5.11
N LYS A 31 14.17 -17.23 -6.45
CA LYS A 31 15.25 -17.63 -7.36
C LYS A 31 16.54 -16.85 -7.11
N ASN A 32 16.44 -15.55 -6.89
CA ASN A 32 17.58 -14.64 -6.73
C ASN A 32 18.05 -14.50 -5.28
N LYS A 33 17.50 -15.27 -4.35
CA LYS A 33 17.81 -15.22 -2.91
C LYS A 33 17.68 -13.79 -2.35
N LYS A 34 16.60 -13.10 -2.70
CA LYS A 34 16.26 -11.75 -2.22
C LYS A 34 14.92 -11.79 -1.47
N ASN A 35 14.72 -10.83 -0.57
CA ASN A 35 13.40 -10.68 0.04
C ASN A 35 12.43 -9.98 -0.90
N LEU A 36 11.14 -10.18 -0.63
CA LEU A 36 10.02 -9.46 -1.23
C LEU A 36 9.22 -8.79 -0.12
N VAL A 37 8.91 -7.51 -0.28
CA VAL A 37 8.11 -6.77 0.68
C VAL A 37 6.79 -6.37 0.04
N LEU A 38 5.69 -6.73 0.68
CA LEU A 38 4.35 -6.30 0.32
C LEU A 38 3.86 -5.27 1.33
N LEU A 39 3.50 -4.08 0.86
CA LEU A 39 2.79 -3.07 1.62
C LEU A 39 1.33 -3.04 1.13
N MET A 40 0.40 -3.17 2.07
CA MET A 40 -1.03 -2.93 1.84
C MET A 40 -1.41 -1.61 2.50
N LEU A 41 -2.03 -0.71 1.76
CA LEU A 41 -2.38 0.64 2.22
C LEU A 41 -3.88 0.87 2.04
N ASP A 42 -4.45 1.61 2.98
CA ASP A 42 -5.86 2.00 2.91
C ASP A 42 -6.01 3.43 3.48
N ILE A 43 -6.79 4.27 2.79
CA ILE A 43 -7.05 5.63 3.26
C ILE A 43 -8.01 5.58 4.43
N ASP A 44 -7.60 6.13 5.56
CA ASP A 44 -8.35 6.11 6.80
C ASP A 44 -9.66 6.88 6.70
N ASN A 45 -10.76 6.25 7.11
CA ASN A 45 -12.09 6.84 7.13
C ASN A 45 -12.56 7.44 5.78
N PHE A 46 -12.15 6.85 4.66
CA PHE A 46 -12.39 7.41 3.32
C PHE A 46 -13.87 7.52 2.98
N LYS A 47 -14.72 6.59 3.44
CA LYS A 47 -16.16 6.72 3.28
C LYS A 47 -16.68 8.01 3.92
N LYS A 48 -16.26 8.32 5.16
CA LYS A 48 -16.63 9.57 5.84
C LYS A 48 -16.14 10.81 5.08
N TYR A 49 -14.96 10.72 4.48
CA TYR A 49 -14.42 11.78 3.63
C TYR A 49 -15.35 12.04 2.43
N ASN A 50 -15.74 10.99 1.70
CA ASN A 50 -16.67 11.12 0.57
C ASN A 50 -18.05 11.62 0.99
N ASP A 51 -18.58 11.14 2.13
CA ASP A 51 -19.88 11.58 2.65
C ASP A 51 -19.86 13.08 2.98
N MET A 52 -18.73 13.61 3.46
CA MET A 52 -18.58 15.03 3.84
C MET A 52 -18.24 15.94 2.67
N TYR A 53 -17.32 15.53 1.79
CA TYR A 53 -16.75 16.42 0.75
C TYR A 53 -17.20 16.06 -0.66
N GLY A 54 -17.89 14.93 -0.84
CA GLY A 54 -18.35 14.42 -2.12
C GLY A 54 -17.31 13.58 -2.86
N HIS A 55 -17.79 12.74 -3.79
CA HIS A 55 -16.96 11.80 -4.56
C HIS A 55 -15.91 12.50 -5.44
N SER A 56 -16.19 13.71 -5.93
CA SER A 56 -15.22 14.49 -6.72
C SER A 56 -13.97 14.83 -5.93
N GLU A 57 -14.13 15.24 -4.67
CA GLU A 57 -13.00 15.49 -3.76
C GLU A 57 -12.32 14.17 -3.35
N GLY A 58 -13.08 13.09 -3.17
CA GLY A 58 -12.55 11.76 -2.98
C GLY A 58 -11.64 11.31 -4.13
N ASP A 59 -12.06 11.53 -5.37
CA ASP A 59 -11.25 11.23 -6.57
C ASP A 59 -9.95 12.03 -6.61
N LYS A 60 -9.99 13.31 -6.22
CA LYS A 60 -8.78 14.15 -6.11
C LYS A 60 -7.83 13.60 -5.03
N ALA A 61 -8.36 13.20 -3.89
CA ALA A 61 -7.59 12.60 -2.81
C ALA A 61 -6.92 11.28 -3.27
N LEU A 62 -7.66 10.40 -3.94
CA LEU A 62 -7.12 9.15 -4.53
C LEU A 62 -6.00 9.42 -5.53
N LYS A 63 -6.16 10.39 -6.43
CA LYS A 63 -5.12 10.81 -7.38
C LYS A 63 -3.89 11.35 -6.67
N LYS A 64 -4.08 12.11 -5.60
CA LYS A 64 -2.98 12.66 -4.81
C LYS A 64 -2.17 11.57 -4.12
N VAL A 65 -2.85 10.63 -3.44
CA VAL A 65 -2.21 9.45 -2.84
C VAL A 65 -1.44 8.67 -3.91
N ALA A 66 -2.06 8.38 -5.05
CA ALA A 66 -1.42 7.66 -6.15
C ALA A 66 -0.15 8.35 -6.66
N SER A 67 -0.16 9.68 -6.78
CA SER A 67 1.02 10.44 -7.21
C SER A 67 2.19 10.29 -6.23
N ILE A 68 1.90 10.25 -4.92
CA ILE A 68 2.91 10.05 -3.88
C ILE A 68 3.48 8.63 -3.94
N LEU A 69 2.62 7.62 -4.12
CA LEU A 69 3.08 6.25 -4.27
C LEU A 69 4.01 6.11 -5.48
N ARG A 70 3.65 6.72 -6.62
CA ARG A 70 4.49 6.73 -7.83
C ARG A 70 5.87 7.37 -7.62
N ILE A 71 5.91 8.48 -6.86
CA ILE A 71 7.18 9.16 -6.54
C ILE A 71 8.08 8.29 -5.66
N ASN A 72 7.48 7.46 -4.78
CA ASN A 72 8.22 6.61 -3.85
C ASN A 72 8.53 5.21 -4.40
N THR A 73 8.06 4.87 -5.62
CA THR A 73 8.28 3.57 -6.28
C THR A 73 9.07 3.76 -7.58
N LYS A 74 10.26 4.35 -7.49
CA LYS A 74 11.09 4.68 -8.67
C LYS A 74 12.11 3.62 -9.05
N ARG A 75 12.37 2.62 -8.19
CA ARG A 75 13.33 1.57 -8.51
C ARG A 75 12.71 0.60 -9.52
N ALA A 76 13.54 -0.03 -10.34
CA ALA A 76 13.11 -0.94 -11.39
C ALA A 76 12.24 -2.13 -10.91
N ASN A 77 12.35 -2.47 -9.61
CA ASN A 77 11.60 -3.57 -8.99
C ASN A 77 10.54 -3.08 -7.98
N ASP A 78 10.17 -1.81 -8.05
CA ASP A 78 9.09 -1.24 -7.26
C ASP A 78 7.84 -1.10 -8.13
N PHE A 79 6.71 -1.56 -7.61
CA PHE A 79 5.42 -1.50 -8.28
C PHE A 79 4.37 -0.94 -7.34
N ALA A 80 3.61 0.06 -7.79
CA ALA A 80 2.49 0.62 -7.05
C ALA A 80 1.18 0.29 -7.77
N PHE A 81 0.17 -0.12 -7.00
CA PHE A 81 -1.12 -0.59 -7.50
C PHE A 81 -2.27 0.11 -6.77
N ARG A 82 -3.38 0.29 -7.47
CA ARG A 82 -4.68 0.48 -6.85
C ARG A 82 -5.47 -0.82 -6.96
N LEU A 83 -5.88 -1.37 -5.80
CA LEU A 83 -6.59 -2.65 -5.74
C LEU A 83 -8.11 -2.48 -5.89
N GLY A 84 -8.61 -1.28 -5.64
CA GLY A 84 -10.02 -0.89 -5.74
C GLY A 84 -10.38 0.06 -4.59
N GLY A 85 -11.43 0.87 -4.77
CA GLY A 85 -11.86 1.83 -3.74
C GLY A 85 -10.70 2.72 -3.25
N GLU A 86 -10.42 2.68 -1.97
CA GLU A 86 -9.35 3.37 -1.26
C GLU A 86 -8.12 2.50 -0.96
N GLU A 87 -8.07 1.29 -1.51
CA GLU A 87 -7.02 0.31 -1.24
C GLU A 87 -5.90 0.38 -2.29
N PHE A 88 -4.67 0.42 -1.81
CA PHE A 88 -3.45 0.42 -2.61
C PHE A 88 -2.49 -0.65 -2.16
N ALA A 89 -1.54 -1.01 -3.01
CA ALA A 89 -0.45 -1.90 -2.65
C ALA A 89 0.87 -1.43 -3.26
N ILE A 90 1.98 -1.79 -2.61
CA ILE A 90 3.33 -1.66 -3.15
C ILE A 90 4.01 -3.02 -3.03
N ILE A 91 4.61 -3.46 -4.13
CA ILE A 91 5.56 -4.58 -4.15
C ILE A 91 6.95 -3.98 -4.34
N THR A 92 7.86 -4.32 -3.46
CA THR A 92 9.27 -3.96 -3.58
C THR A 92 10.16 -5.14 -3.19
N SER A 93 11.38 -5.19 -3.67
CA SER A 93 12.32 -6.27 -3.38
C SER A 93 13.70 -5.74 -3.05
N ASN A 94 14.53 -6.60 -2.45
CA ASN A 94 15.91 -6.24 -2.08
C ASN A 94 15.97 -5.02 -1.15
N LEU A 95 15.07 -4.96 -0.19
CA LEU A 95 15.03 -3.94 0.85
C LEU A 95 15.47 -4.56 2.17
N PHE A 96 16.53 -4.03 2.77
CA PHE A 96 17.01 -4.53 4.06
C PHE A 96 15.96 -4.36 5.16
N THR A 97 15.90 -5.34 6.06
CA THR A 97 14.85 -5.42 7.10
C THR A 97 14.78 -4.14 7.95
N ASP A 98 15.93 -3.57 8.32
CA ASP A 98 16.02 -2.31 9.08
C ASP A 98 15.48 -1.09 8.31
N LYS A 99 15.42 -1.15 6.97
CA LYS A 99 14.93 -0.07 6.11
C LYS A 99 13.45 -0.18 5.77
N ILE A 100 12.83 -1.34 5.97
CA ILE A 100 11.42 -1.58 5.61
C ILE A 100 10.50 -0.62 6.36
N MET A 101 10.64 -0.54 7.68
CA MET A 101 9.84 0.36 8.50
C MET A 101 10.06 1.82 8.10
N LYS A 102 11.31 2.24 7.89
CA LYS A 102 11.66 3.60 7.48
C LYS A 102 11.06 3.97 6.12
N TYR A 103 11.12 3.04 5.16
CA TYR A 103 10.51 3.22 3.83
C TYR A 103 8.99 3.39 3.93
N SER A 104 8.33 2.52 4.69
CA SER A 104 6.88 2.55 4.88
C SER A 104 6.42 3.80 5.62
N GLN A 105 7.15 4.21 6.66
CA GLN A 105 6.89 5.46 7.38
C GLN A 105 7.04 6.69 6.48
N LYS A 106 8.07 6.73 5.66
CA LYS A 106 8.26 7.82 4.69
C LYS A 106 7.05 7.98 3.77
N ILE A 107 6.49 6.87 3.27
CA ILE A 107 5.29 6.90 2.42
C ILE A 107 4.11 7.47 3.20
N ARG A 108 3.83 6.94 4.40
CA ARG A 108 2.76 7.41 5.27
C ARG A 108 2.87 8.92 5.54
N GLU A 109 4.06 9.37 5.92
CA GLU A 109 4.33 10.78 6.22
C GLU A 109 4.21 11.67 4.99
N SER A 110 4.67 11.21 3.83
CA SER A 110 4.52 11.96 2.56
C SER A 110 3.06 12.20 2.20
N ILE A 111 2.17 11.24 2.50
CA ILE A 111 0.72 11.40 2.31
C ILE A 111 0.16 12.35 3.37
N PHE A 112 0.45 12.13 4.63
CA PHE A 112 -0.05 12.94 5.75
C PHE A 112 0.37 14.41 5.63
N ASN A 113 1.59 14.67 5.17
CA ASN A 113 2.14 16.02 4.99
C ASN A 113 1.51 16.80 3.83
N GLN A 114 0.62 16.18 3.03
CA GLN A 114 -0.20 16.94 2.08
C GLN A 114 -1.27 17.80 2.77
N LYS A 115 -1.54 17.55 4.06
CA LYS A 115 -2.48 18.32 4.89
C LYS A 115 -3.86 18.47 4.25
N ILE A 116 -4.32 17.44 3.55
CA ILE A 116 -5.69 17.40 3.01
C ILE A 116 -6.64 17.34 4.20
N ILE A 117 -7.49 18.36 4.33
CA ILE A 117 -8.41 18.49 5.48
C ILE A 117 -9.41 17.33 5.46
N HIS A 118 -9.52 16.62 6.59
CA HIS A 118 -10.50 15.58 6.83
C HIS A 118 -11.03 15.69 8.28
N LYS A 119 -12.07 16.52 8.46
CA LYS A 119 -12.60 16.88 9.80
C LYS A 119 -13.07 15.67 10.60
N ASP A 120 -13.59 14.63 9.93
CA ASP A 120 -14.09 13.41 10.57
C ASP A 120 -13.02 12.30 10.72
N ASN A 121 -11.75 12.61 10.48
CA ASN A 121 -10.66 11.65 10.68
C ASN A 121 -10.12 11.70 12.12
N SER A 122 -10.98 11.39 13.09
CA SER A 122 -10.63 11.40 14.52
C SER A 122 -9.98 12.74 14.93
N ASP A 123 -9.12 12.73 15.93
CA ASP A 123 -8.40 13.93 16.40
C ASP A 123 -7.29 14.41 15.44
N ILE A 124 -7.07 13.71 14.32
CA ILE A 124 -5.99 13.98 13.37
C ILE A 124 -6.31 15.19 12.48
N GLY A 125 -7.58 15.34 12.07
CA GLY A 125 -8.06 16.46 11.25
C GLY A 125 -7.59 16.49 9.78
N PHE A 126 -6.74 15.55 9.37
CA PHE A 126 -6.19 15.43 8.03
C PHE A 126 -6.34 14.02 7.47
N LEU A 127 -6.38 13.89 6.14
CA LEU A 127 -6.36 12.61 5.47
C LEU A 127 -5.07 11.86 5.80
N SER A 128 -5.22 10.61 6.18
CA SER A 128 -4.13 9.72 6.54
C SER A 128 -4.31 8.34 5.91
N VAL A 129 -3.29 7.52 6.00
CA VAL A 129 -3.31 6.12 5.56
C VAL A 129 -2.79 5.21 6.66
N SER A 130 -3.39 4.05 6.76
CA SER A 130 -2.85 2.92 7.51
C SER A 130 -2.11 1.98 6.56
N ILE A 131 -0.99 1.42 7.00
CA ILE A 131 -0.14 0.56 6.19
C ILE A 131 0.15 -0.73 6.95
N GLY A 132 -0.17 -1.86 6.33
CA GLY A 132 0.25 -3.19 6.75
C GLY A 132 1.39 -3.69 5.87
N VAL A 133 2.42 -4.27 6.48
CA VAL A 133 3.63 -4.70 5.79
C VAL A 133 3.93 -6.14 6.11
N PHE A 134 4.27 -6.92 5.09
CA PHE A 134 4.87 -8.24 5.24
C PHE A 134 6.19 -8.33 4.47
N ASN A 135 7.22 -8.84 5.13
CA ASN A 135 8.52 -9.12 4.53
C ASN A 135 8.66 -10.63 4.31
N PHE A 136 8.53 -11.06 3.05
CA PHE A 136 8.79 -12.44 2.64
C PHE A 136 10.30 -12.66 2.50
N GLU A 137 10.85 -13.55 3.30
CA GLU A 137 12.27 -13.92 3.26
C GLU A 137 12.50 -15.23 2.48
N ILE A 138 13.75 -15.48 2.12
CA ILE A 138 14.16 -16.67 1.31
C ILE A 138 13.79 -17.99 1.97
N LYS A 139 13.89 -18.05 3.31
CA LYS A 139 13.57 -19.21 4.12
C LYS A 139 12.08 -19.54 4.14
N ASP A 140 11.26 -18.59 3.77
CA ASP A 140 9.81 -18.70 3.85
C ASP A 140 9.28 -19.54 2.68
N SER A 141 8.30 -20.39 2.95
CA SER A 141 7.63 -21.22 1.95
C SER A 141 6.24 -20.71 1.56
N TYR A 142 5.84 -19.55 2.07
CA TYR A 142 4.51 -18.99 1.89
C TYR A 142 4.13 -18.77 0.43
N CYS A 143 2.89 -19.08 0.08
CA CYS A 143 2.31 -18.74 -1.21
C CYS A 143 1.87 -17.24 -1.25
N CYS A 144 1.47 -16.77 -2.43
CA CYS A 144 1.03 -15.38 -2.58
C CYS A 144 -0.18 -15.04 -1.70
N ASP A 145 -1.13 -15.97 -1.55
CA ASP A 145 -2.33 -15.74 -0.74
C ASP A 145 -1.99 -15.62 0.75
N GLU A 146 -1.04 -16.39 1.25
CA GLU A 146 -0.56 -16.28 2.63
C GLU A 146 0.19 -14.97 2.87
N ILE A 147 1.08 -14.58 1.95
CA ILE A 147 1.79 -13.30 2.03
C ILE A 147 0.80 -12.12 2.02
N TYR A 148 -0.21 -12.18 1.15
CA TYR A 148 -1.27 -11.19 1.10
C TYR A 148 -2.03 -11.11 2.43
N LYS A 149 -2.44 -12.26 2.96
CA LYS A 149 -3.15 -12.38 4.24
C LYS A 149 -2.36 -11.79 5.40
N PHE A 150 -1.05 -12.02 5.46
CA PHE A 150 -0.20 -11.47 6.53
C PHE A 150 -0.10 -9.94 6.45
N ALA A 151 0.05 -9.38 5.26
CA ALA A 151 0.04 -7.92 5.07
C ALA A 151 -1.33 -7.32 5.41
N ASP A 152 -2.43 -8.00 5.07
CA ASP A 152 -3.79 -7.57 5.40
C ASP A 152 -4.07 -7.60 6.90
N ILE A 153 -3.62 -8.64 7.61
CA ILE A 153 -3.68 -8.71 9.09
C ILE A 153 -2.92 -7.54 9.71
N ALA A 154 -1.73 -7.21 9.19
CA ALA A 154 -0.98 -6.07 9.67
C ALA A 154 -1.70 -4.75 9.42
N LEU A 155 -2.34 -4.58 8.26
CA LEU A 155 -3.17 -3.42 7.95
C LEU A 155 -4.36 -3.30 8.90
N TYR A 156 -5.06 -4.40 9.15
CA TYR A 156 -6.15 -4.45 10.12
C TYR A 156 -5.70 -4.02 11.53
N ARG A 157 -4.53 -4.50 11.98
CA ARG A 157 -3.93 -4.07 13.26
C ARG A 157 -3.62 -2.58 13.27
N ALA A 158 -3.10 -2.02 12.17
CA ALA A 158 -2.85 -0.60 12.03
C ALA A 158 -4.14 0.22 12.18
N LYS A 159 -5.22 -0.19 11.50
CA LYS A 159 -6.53 0.47 11.59
C LYS A 159 -7.12 0.41 13.00
N ASN A 160 -7.04 -0.73 13.68
CA ASN A 160 -7.62 -0.93 15.01
C ASN A 160 -6.80 -0.33 16.15
N SER A 161 -5.54 -0.02 15.93
CA SER A 161 -4.66 0.59 16.94
C SER A 161 -4.53 2.11 16.82
N GLY A 162 -5.50 2.77 16.15
CA GLY A 162 -5.59 4.24 16.07
C GLY A 162 -5.29 4.84 14.70
N ARG A 163 -5.16 4.02 13.64
CA ARG A 163 -4.93 4.49 12.25
C ARG A 163 -3.65 5.32 12.09
N ASN A 164 -3.45 5.91 10.91
CA ASN A 164 -2.29 6.74 10.57
C ASN A 164 -0.95 6.14 11.02
N LYS A 165 -0.74 4.87 10.76
CA LYS A 165 0.46 4.14 11.19
C LYS A 165 0.85 3.00 10.27
N VAL A 166 2.06 2.53 10.46
CA VAL A 166 2.61 1.34 9.84
C VAL A 166 2.68 0.22 10.86
N VAL A 167 2.21 -0.96 10.48
CA VAL A 167 2.40 -2.20 11.24
C VAL A 167 3.09 -3.21 10.34
N VAL A 168 4.19 -3.77 10.79
CA VAL A 168 4.85 -4.91 10.14
C VAL A 168 4.31 -6.19 10.78
N TYR A 169 3.91 -7.14 9.95
CA TYR A 169 3.46 -8.45 10.43
C TYR A 169 4.62 -9.17 11.10
N ASN A 170 4.41 -9.59 12.33
CA ASN A 170 5.24 -10.52 13.05
C ASN A 170 4.36 -11.69 13.48
N GLU A 171 4.81 -12.91 13.26
CA GLU A 171 4.22 -14.09 13.91
C GLU A 171 4.38 -13.90 15.43
N LEU A 172 3.27 -14.03 16.16
CA LEU A 172 3.27 -14.03 17.62
C LEU A 172 3.77 -15.39 18.10
#